data_a38baff6329c538c527f41c48946a174
#
_entry.id   a38baff6329c538c527f41c48946a174
#
_cell.length_a   1.000
_cell.length_b   1.000
_cell.length_c   1.000
_cell.angle_alpha   90.00
_cell.angle_beta   90.00
_cell.angle_gamma   90.00
#
_symmetry.space_group_name_H-M   'P 1'
#
loop_
_entity.id
_entity.type
_entity.pdbx_description
1 polymer ?
#
loop_
_entity_poly.entity_id
_entity_poly.type
_entity_poly.pdbx_seq_one_letter_code
_entity_poly.pdbx_strand_id
1 'polypeptide(L)'
;KCLKALADLKEPEWKRVFSSKVFEKKNDITPSKVFERLYQGAVIEALKYSPQYDEGMSDDEILAAHGILSYSQTLEWKGAVEYCLTNRNGTASEKKIDTSSNHYGTVLNAQTLEHAIPTLRNSVEKIIVIENKANYESMEYDPKVLYLFCHGYFSPKEIRFLQMLMKTAPNEIQCYHWGD
;
A
#
# COMPACT_ATOMS: atom_id res chain seq x y z
N LYS A 1 27.01 1.08 6.25
CA LYS A 1 26.37 -0.14 6.77
C LYS A 1 24.88 -0.16 6.42
N CYS A 2 24.07 0.89 6.78
CA CYS A 2 22.63 0.95 6.47
C CYS A 2 22.33 0.80 4.98
N LEU A 3 22.89 1.67 4.12
CA LEU A 3 22.62 1.65 2.68
C LEU A 3 22.98 0.32 2.02
N LYS A 4 24.06 -0.34 2.50
CA LYS A 4 24.38 -1.69 2.03
C LYS A 4 23.31 -2.70 2.47
N ALA A 5 22.89 -2.66 3.74
CA ALA A 5 21.85 -3.56 4.23
C ALA A 5 20.50 -3.33 3.54
N LEU A 6 20.18 -2.09 3.16
CA LEU A 6 19.01 -1.77 2.33
C LEU A 6 19.11 -2.37 0.93
N ALA A 7 20.26 -2.22 0.27
CA ALA A 7 20.50 -2.78 -1.07
C ALA A 7 20.43 -4.32 -1.08
N ASP A 8 20.73 -4.98 0.04
CA ASP A 8 20.73 -6.42 0.20
C ASP A 8 19.32 -6.98 0.57
N LEU A 9 18.30 -6.12 0.82
CA LEU A 9 16.93 -6.56 1.10
C LEU A 9 16.32 -7.24 -0.13
N LYS A 10 15.86 -8.48 0.07
CA LYS A 10 15.15 -9.25 -0.96
C LYS A 10 13.64 -9.04 -0.92
N GLU A 11 13.13 -8.73 0.26
CA GLU A 11 11.71 -8.54 0.56
C GLU A 11 11.55 -7.32 1.48
N PRO A 12 10.43 -6.59 1.41
CA PRO A 12 10.14 -5.51 2.34
C PRO A 12 10.14 -5.98 3.79
N GLU A 13 10.70 -5.19 4.67
CA GLU A 13 10.88 -5.54 6.07
C GLU A 13 10.41 -4.41 7.00
N TRP A 14 9.91 -4.78 8.16
CA TRP A 14 9.52 -3.82 9.19
C TRP A 14 10.73 -3.02 9.71
N LYS A 15 10.61 -1.72 9.83
CA LYS A 15 11.66 -0.79 10.29
C LYS A 15 12.36 -1.28 11.58
N ARG A 16 11.58 -1.77 12.55
CA ARG A 16 12.12 -2.30 13.81
C ARG A 16 12.86 -3.63 13.65
N VAL A 17 12.39 -4.48 12.74
CA VAL A 17 13.05 -5.76 12.44
C VAL A 17 14.35 -5.50 11.70
N PHE A 18 14.33 -4.67 10.67
CA PHE A 18 15.53 -4.19 9.97
C PHE A 18 16.57 -3.63 10.95
N SER A 19 16.13 -2.72 11.84
CA SER A 19 17.02 -2.16 12.86
C SER A 19 17.67 -3.24 13.73
N SER A 20 16.89 -4.21 14.22
CA SER A 20 17.40 -5.29 15.07
C SER A 20 18.38 -6.23 14.36
N LYS A 21 18.24 -6.42 13.05
CA LYS A 21 19.16 -7.25 12.26
C LYS A 21 20.48 -6.53 11.93
N VAL A 22 20.42 -5.21 11.74
CA VAL A 22 21.56 -4.42 11.28
C VAL A 22 22.40 -3.87 12.45
N PHE A 23 21.76 -3.62 13.59
CA PHE A 23 22.40 -2.95 14.72
C PHE A 23 22.34 -3.75 16.02
N GLU A 24 23.36 -3.59 16.82
CA GLU A 24 23.42 -3.99 18.23
C GLU A 24 22.92 -2.84 19.11
N LYS A 25 22.77 -3.10 20.42
CA LYS A 25 22.47 -2.07 21.42
C LYS A 25 23.52 -0.95 21.37
N LYS A 26 23.09 0.30 21.38
CA LYS A 26 23.98 1.47 21.35
C LYS A 26 23.44 2.58 22.25
N ASN A 27 24.28 3.06 23.20
CA ASN A 27 23.93 4.17 24.09
C ASN A 27 22.55 4.01 24.76
N ASP A 28 22.29 2.87 25.38
CA ASP A 28 21.01 2.48 25.99
C ASP A 28 19.80 2.41 25.03
N ILE A 29 20.01 2.59 23.72
CA ILE A 29 19.00 2.39 22.69
C ILE A 29 18.95 0.89 22.33
N THR A 30 17.76 0.30 22.42
CA THR A 30 17.55 -1.10 22.01
C THR A 30 17.81 -1.26 20.52
N PRO A 31 18.30 -2.43 20.05
CA PRO A 31 18.62 -2.68 18.65
C PRO A 31 17.49 -2.29 17.69
N SER A 32 16.22 -2.55 18.06
CA SER A 32 15.04 -2.24 17.25
C SER A 32 14.78 -0.75 17.04
N LYS A 33 15.40 0.13 17.82
CA LYS A 33 15.23 1.59 17.75
C LYS A 33 16.48 2.33 17.28
N VAL A 34 17.60 1.64 17.09
CA VAL A 34 18.88 2.27 16.73
C VAL A 34 18.80 2.93 15.36
N PHE A 35 18.20 2.27 14.36
CA PHE A 35 18.01 2.85 13.03
C PHE A 35 17.23 4.16 13.10
N GLU A 36 16.03 4.11 13.69
CA GLU A 36 15.10 5.25 13.77
C GLU A 36 15.72 6.45 14.49
N ARG A 37 16.43 6.21 15.61
CA ARG A 37 16.95 7.28 16.45
C ARG A 37 18.28 7.87 16.00
N LEU A 38 19.12 7.09 15.32
CA LEU A 38 20.48 7.51 15.04
C LEU A 38 20.82 7.63 13.54
N TYR A 39 20.11 6.92 12.68
CA TYR A 39 20.53 6.79 11.29
C TYR A 39 19.44 7.11 10.27
N GLN A 40 18.17 7.08 10.64
CA GLN A 40 17.04 7.24 9.71
C GLN A 40 17.16 8.53 8.90
N GLY A 41 17.35 9.68 9.53
CA GLY A 41 17.43 10.97 8.83
C GLY A 41 18.55 11.00 7.80
N ALA A 42 19.76 10.56 8.15
CA ALA A 42 20.89 10.52 7.23
C ALA A 42 20.66 9.54 6.06
N VAL A 43 19.96 8.42 6.31
CA VAL A 43 19.61 7.46 5.27
C VAL A 43 18.56 8.05 4.33
N ILE A 44 17.52 8.69 4.86
CA ILE A 44 16.49 9.36 4.04
C ILE A 44 17.12 10.42 3.15
N GLU A 45 17.99 11.28 3.67
CA GLU A 45 18.68 12.27 2.85
C GLU A 45 19.50 11.63 1.71
N ALA A 46 20.14 10.49 1.97
CA ALA A 46 20.85 9.75 0.93
C ALA A 46 19.89 9.12 -0.11
N LEU A 47 18.71 8.66 0.32
CA LEU A 47 17.72 8.04 -0.55
C LEU A 47 16.98 9.04 -1.45
N LYS A 48 16.97 10.33 -1.11
CA LYS A 48 16.45 11.39 -1.99
C LYS A 48 17.23 11.53 -3.31
N TYR A 49 18.41 10.95 -3.41
CA TYR A 49 19.18 10.87 -4.67
C TYR A 49 18.90 9.60 -5.47
N SER A 50 18.00 8.74 -5.03
CA SER A 50 17.65 7.50 -5.73
C SER A 50 16.59 7.73 -6.82
N PRO A 51 16.55 6.87 -7.85
CA PRO A 51 15.50 6.93 -8.89
C PRO A 51 14.06 6.68 -8.38
N GLN A 52 13.91 6.15 -7.15
CA GLN A 52 12.62 5.87 -6.52
C GLN A 52 12.09 7.06 -5.72
N TYR A 53 12.84 8.14 -5.62
CA TYR A 53 12.40 9.35 -4.91
C TYR A 53 11.58 10.25 -5.83
N ASP A 54 10.42 10.68 -5.35
CA ASP A 54 9.62 11.75 -5.93
C ASP A 54 9.51 12.94 -4.96
N GLU A 55 9.49 14.16 -5.50
CA GLU A 55 9.32 15.37 -4.71
C GLU A 55 7.94 15.35 -4.04
N GLY A 56 7.91 15.55 -2.72
CA GLY A 56 6.69 15.48 -1.91
C GLY A 56 6.52 14.19 -1.12
N MET A 57 7.33 13.15 -1.37
CA MET A 57 7.32 11.95 -0.53
C MET A 57 7.65 12.26 0.93
N SER A 58 6.85 11.71 1.84
CA SER A 58 7.16 11.69 3.28
C SER A 58 8.33 10.74 3.58
N ASP A 59 8.95 10.90 4.74
CA ASP A 59 10.03 10.03 5.21
C ASP A 59 9.67 8.54 5.18
N ASP A 60 8.45 8.21 5.58
CA ASP A 60 7.98 6.82 5.60
C ASP A 60 7.72 6.28 4.19
N GLU A 61 7.30 7.11 3.25
CA GLU A 61 7.16 6.73 1.83
C GLU A 61 8.51 6.50 1.17
N ILE A 62 9.49 7.35 1.43
CA ILE A 62 10.88 7.17 0.96
C ILE A 62 11.43 5.83 1.47
N LEU A 63 11.23 5.53 2.76
CA LEU A 63 11.66 4.26 3.34
C LEU A 63 10.93 3.07 2.74
N ALA A 64 9.60 3.19 2.52
CA ALA A 64 8.78 2.14 1.95
C ALA A 64 9.15 1.84 0.49
N ALA A 65 9.47 2.86 -0.32
CA ALA A 65 9.98 2.69 -1.68
C ALA A 65 11.29 1.88 -1.74
N HIS A 66 12.06 1.88 -0.62
CA HIS A 66 13.29 1.10 -0.48
C HIS A 66 13.13 -0.14 0.41
N GLY A 67 11.91 -0.59 0.63
CA GLY A 67 11.61 -1.84 1.31
C GLY A 67 11.58 -1.77 2.84
N ILE A 68 11.60 -0.58 3.47
CA ILE A 68 11.44 -0.44 4.93
C ILE A 68 10.03 0.04 5.26
N LEU A 69 9.27 -0.80 5.96
CA LEU A 69 7.89 -0.54 6.33
C LEU A 69 7.80 0.02 7.76
N SER A 70 7.17 1.18 7.92
CA SER A 70 6.94 1.84 9.21
C SER A 70 5.59 1.46 9.83
N TYR A 71 4.59 1.22 9.00
CA TYR A 71 3.22 0.88 9.40
C TYR A 71 2.64 -0.17 8.45
N SER A 72 1.55 -0.80 8.87
CA SER A 72 0.84 -1.78 8.04
C SER A 72 0.20 -1.07 6.86
N GLN A 73 0.54 -1.52 5.66
CA GLN A 73 -0.07 -1.03 4.44
C GLN A 73 -1.48 -1.62 4.32
N THR A 74 -2.44 -0.75 4.01
CA THR A 74 -3.84 -1.12 3.84
C THR A 74 -4.40 -0.41 2.63
N LEU A 75 -5.10 -1.13 1.77
CA LEU A 75 -5.90 -0.53 0.72
C LEU A 75 -7.33 -0.35 1.22
N GLU A 76 -7.86 0.84 1.05
CA GLU A 76 -9.20 1.20 1.46
C GLU A 76 -10.01 1.71 0.26
N TRP A 77 -11.25 1.24 0.14
CA TRP A 77 -12.16 1.70 -0.92
C TRP A 77 -13.63 1.66 -0.51
N LYS A 78 -14.46 2.46 -1.20
CA LYS A 78 -15.92 2.37 -1.26
C LYS A 78 -16.32 2.05 -2.69
N GLY A 79 -17.08 0.98 -2.90
CA GLY A 79 -17.51 0.57 -4.24
C GLY A 79 -17.59 -0.93 -4.42
N ALA A 80 -18.07 -1.33 -5.59
CA ALA A 80 -18.37 -2.72 -5.91
C ALA A 80 -17.14 -3.45 -6.49
N VAL A 81 -16.35 -4.05 -5.60
CA VAL A 81 -15.25 -4.95 -5.93
C VAL A 81 -15.58 -6.35 -5.43
N GLU A 82 -15.33 -7.35 -6.24
CA GLU A 82 -15.35 -8.75 -5.85
C GLU A 82 -13.91 -9.25 -5.75
N TYR A 83 -13.57 -10.07 -4.78
CA TYR A 83 -12.28 -10.73 -4.74
C TYR A 83 -12.38 -12.14 -4.17
N CYS A 84 -11.45 -13.01 -4.56
CA CYS A 84 -11.22 -14.30 -3.91
C CYS A 84 -9.80 -14.36 -3.37
N LEU A 85 -9.57 -15.24 -2.40
CA LEU A 85 -8.23 -15.45 -1.84
C LEU A 85 -7.57 -16.66 -2.50
N THR A 86 -6.27 -16.61 -2.67
CA THR A 86 -5.49 -17.80 -3.06
C THR A 86 -5.32 -18.74 -1.86
N ASN A 87 -5.43 -20.02 -2.11
CA ASN A 87 -5.09 -21.08 -1.15
C ASN A 87 -3.58 -21.19 -0.97
N ARG A 88 -3.11 -21.97 0.02
CA ARG A 88 -1.68 -22.19 0.30
C ARG A 88 -0.88 -22.77 -0.89
N ASN A 89 -1.55 -23.45 -1.80
CA ASN A 89 -0.95 -23.99 -3.05
C ASN A 89 -1.00 -22.99 -4.22
N GLY A 90 -1.40 -21.74 -3.98
CA GLY A 90 -1.47 -20.67 -4.99
C GLY A 90 -2.71 -20.73 -5.90
N THR A 91 -3.63 -21.66 -5.71
CA THR A 91 -4.89 -21.73 -6.49
C THR A 91 -5.92 -20.75 -5.92
N ALA A 92 -6.73 -20.15 -6.80
CA ALA A 92 -7.84 -19.28 -6.39
C ALA A 92 -8.91 -20.08 -5.63
N SER A 93 -9.42 -19.52 -4.54
CA SER A 93 -10.58 -20.05 -3.83
C SER A 93 -11.85 -19.85 -4.67
N GLU A 94 -12.75 -20.81 -4.64
CA GLU A 94 -14.08 -20.67 -5.25
C GLU A 94 -14.96 -19.66 -4.50
N LYS A 95 -14.65 -19.42 -3.21
CA LYS A 95 -15.39 -18.46 -2.39
C LYS A 95 -15.00 -17.04 -2.76
N LYS A 96 -15.96 -16.29 -3.28
CA LYS A 96 -15.86 -14.89 -3.59
C LYS A 96 -16.41 -14.03 -2.47
N ILE A 97 -15.79 -12.90 -2.26
CA ILE A 97 -16.18 -11.85 -1.30
C ILE A 97 -16.58 -10.64 -2.11
N ASP A 98 -17.84 -10.24 -2.02
CA ASP A 98 -18.40 -9.08 -2.71
C ASP A 98 -18.51 -7.91 -1.72
N THR A 99 -17.94 -6.76 -2.08
CA THR A 99 -17.94 -5.56 -1.24
C THR A 99 -19.04 -4.56 -1.60
N SER A 100 -19.95 -4.89 -2.52
CA SER A 100 -21.02 -3.99 -2.96
C SER A 100 -21.99 -3.58 -1.84
N SER A 101 -22.12 -4.39 -0.78
CA SER A 101 -22.92 -4.09 0.40
C SER A 101 -22.17 -3.28 1.47
N ASN A 102 -20.86 -3.08 1.33
CA ASN A 102 -20.03 -2.37 2.29
C ASN A 102 -20.04 -0.86 2.02
N HIS A 103 -21.20 -0.22 2.19
CA HIS A 103 -21.42 1.18 1.83
C HIS A 103 -20.50 2.15 2.56
N TYR A 104 -19.98 1.79 3.73
CA TYR A 104 -19.07 2.64 4.51
C TYR A 104 -17.59 2.41 4.19
N GLY A 105 -17.30 1.44 3.34
CA GLY A 105 -15.95 1.12 2.87
C GLY A 105 -15.45 -0.26 3.27
N THR A 106 -14.40 -0.66 2.59
CA THR A 106 -13.67 -1.93 2.81
C THR A 106 -12.20 -1.62 2.98
N VAL A 107 -11.55 -2.26 3.96
CA VAL A 107 -10.12 -2.15 4.20
C VAL A 107 -9.49 -3.52 4.12
N LEU A 108 -8.50 -3.70 3.26
CA LEU A 108 -7.66 -4.90 3.23
C LEU A 108 -6.26 -4.60 3.72
N ASN A 109 -5.75 -5.43 4.62
CA ASN A 109 -4.37 -5.38 5.06
C ASN A 109 -3.40 -5.97 4.02
N ALA A 110 -2.10 -5.68 4.18
CA ALA A 110 -1.06 -6.10 3.26
C ALA A 110 -1.00 -7.62 3.01
N GLN A 111 -1.31 -8.45 4.01
CA GLN A 111 -1.32 -9.91 3.86
C GLN A 111 -2.50 -10.36 3.00
N THR A 112 -3.68 -9.79 3.22
CA THR A 112 -4.86 -10.11 2.40
C THR A 112 -4.67 -9.64 0.96
N LEU A 113 -4.11 -8.44 0.75
CA LEU A 113 -3.81 -7.90 -0.59
C LEU A 113 -2.87 -8.82 -1.39
N GLU A 114 -1.87 -9.41 -0.72
CA GLU A 114 -0.91 -10.32 -1.35
C GLU A 114 -1.57 -11.58 -1.92
N HIS A 115 -2.64 -12.04 -1.28
CA HIS A 115 -3.34 -13.27 -1.63
C HIS A 115 -4.70 -13.04 -2.32
N ALA A 116 -5.13 -11.79 -2.47
CA ALA A 116 -6.38 -11.45 -3.09
C ALA A 116 -6.27 -11.34 -4.62
N ILE A 117 -7.23 -11.91 -5.31
CA ILE A 117 -7.43 -11.77 -6.76
C ILE A 117 -8.72 -10.96 -6.94
N PRO A 118 -8.62 -9.66 -7.28
CA PRO A 118 -9.78 -8.80 -7.42
C PRO A 118 -10.42 -8.90 -8.80
N THR A 119 -11.70 -8.57 -8.83
CA THR A 119 -12.49 -8.37 -10.05
C THR A 119 -13.35 -7.12 -9.85
N LEU A 120 -13.29 -6.19 -10.79
CA LEU A 120 -14.17 -5.02 -10.78
C LEU A 120 -15.56 -5.42 -11.25
N ARG A 121 -16.60 -4.98 -10.55
CA ARG A 121 -17.98 -5.22 -10.98
C ARG A 121 -18.30 -4.40 -12.24
N ASN A 122 -19.04 -5.01 -13.15
CA ASN A 122 -19.44 -4.37 -14.43
C ASN A 122 -20.34 -3.13 -14.23
N SER A 123 -20.91 -2.94 -13.05
CA SER A 123 -21.68 -1.74 -12.70
C SER A 123 -20.82 -0.51 -12.50
N VAL A 124 -19.51 -0.68 -12.24
CA VAL A 124 -18.59 0.43 -11.98
C VAL A 124 -18.20 1.09 -13.32
N GLU A 125 -18.50 2.37 -13.43
CA GLU A 125 -18.23 3.20 -14.62
C GLU A 125 -17.02 4.14 -14.39
N LYS A 126 -16.73 4.44 -13.10
CA LYS A 126 -15.68 5.41 -12.72
C LYS A 126 -14.86 4.90 -11.55
N ILE A 127 -13.56 5.22 -11.57
CA ILE A 127 -12.65 5.08 -10.44
C ILE A 127 -12.15 6.47 -10.06
N ILE A 128 -12.24 6.82 -8.78
CA ILE A 128 -11.76 8.10 -8.25
C ILE A 128 -10.78 7.80 -7.12
N VAL A 129 -9.52 8.16 -7.33
CA VAL A 129 -8.48 8.11 -6.31
C VAL A 129 -8.50 9.42 -5.52
N ILE A 130 -8.57 9.35 -4.20
CA ILE A 130 -8.70 10.51 -3.31
C ILE A 130 -7.58 10.48 -2.28
N GLU A 131 -6.78 11.55 -2.20
CA GLU A 131 -5.67 11.64 -1.25
C GLU A 131 -6.09 12.14 0.13
N ASN A 132 -7.05 13.07 0.19
CA ASN A 132 -7.51 13.62 1.45
C ASN A 132 -8.50 12.67 2.13
N LYS A 133 -8.17 12.24 3.35
CA LYS A 133 -9.00 11.28 4.11
C LYS A 133 -10.40 11.81 4.42
N ALA A 134 -10.52 13.09 4.78
CA ALA A 134 -11.82 13.68 5.08
C ALA A 134 -12.72 13.74 3.84
N ASN A 135 -12.14 14.07 2.68
CA ASN A 135 -12.86 14.04 1.40
C ASN A 135 -13.31 12.62 1.07
N TYR A 136 -12.43 11.62 1.21
CA TYR A 136 -12.78 10.22 0.98
C TYR A 136 -13.90 9.74 1.93
N GLU A 137 -13.83 10.08 3.21
CA GLU A 137 -14.87 9.70 4.18
C GLU A 137 -16.22 10.33 3.89
N SER A 138 -16.24 11.57 3.35
CA SER A 138 -17.45 12.29 2.97
C SER A 138 -18.14 11.77 1.71
N MET A 139 -17.47 10.91 0.91
CA MET A 139 -18.10 10.33 -0.27
C MET A 139 -19.21 9.38 0.13
N GLU A 140 -20.39 9.62 -0.42
CA GLU A 140 -21.50 8.68 -0.33
C GLU A 140 -21.27 7.49 -1.30
N TYR A 141 -21.75 6.32 -0.91
CA TYR A 141 -21.66 5.14 -1.75
C TYR A 141 -22.46 5.32 -3.05
N ASP A 142 -21.81 5.07 -4.18
CA ASP A 142 -22.44 5.02 -5.51
C ASP A 142 -22.06 3.67 -6.17
N PRO A 143 -23.03 2.82 -6.58
CA PRO A 143 -22.74 1.54 -7.21
C PRO A 143 -22.00 1.64 -8.55
N LYS A 144 -21.95 2.83 -9.14
CA LYS A 144 -21.24 3.13 -10.40
C LYS A 144 -19.84 3.67 -10.20
N VAL A 145 -19.44 3.97 -8.95
CA VAL A 145 -18.16 4.59 -8.65
C VAL A 145 -17.36 3.75 -7.67
N LEU A 146 -16.09 3.54 -7.98
CA LEU A 146 -15.12 3.02 -7.05
C LEU A 146 -14.26 4.18 -6.52
N TYR A 147 -14.43 4.53 -5.25
CA TYR A 147 -13.57 5.49 -4.56
C TYR A 147 -12.42 4.73 -3.91
N LEU A 148 -11.19 5.11 -4.21
CA LEU A 148 -9.97 4.58 -3.61
C LEU A 148 -9.32 5.64 -2.74
N PHE A 149 -9.03 5.31 -1.50
CA PHE A 149 -8.23 6.18 -0.65
C PHE A 149 -6.74 5.92 -0.91
N CYS A 150 -6.02 6.98 -1.28
CA CYS A 150 -4.57 6.97 -1.43
C CYS A 150 -3.97 7.89 -0.36
N HIS A 151 -3.23 7.33 0.57
CA HIS A 151 -2.56 8.10 1.62
C HIS A 151 -1.17 8.61 1.17
N GLY A 152 -1.10 9.22 -0.01
CA GLY A 152 0.12 9.65 -0.71
C GLY A 152 0.47 8.68 -1.82
N TYR A 153 1.28 7.68 -1.55
CA TYR A 153 1.70 6.67 -2.54
C TYR A 153 1.17 5.27 -2.21
N PHE A 154 0.72 4.57 -3.23
CA PHE A 154 0.37 3.16 -3.08
C PHE A 154 1.62 2.30 -2.93
N SER A 155 1.60 1.39 -1.99
CA SER A 155 2.64 0.39 -1.80
C SER A 155 2.70 -0.62 -2.96
N PRO A 156 3.81 -1.36 -3.13
CA PRO A 156 3.90 -2.38 -4.18
C PRO A 156 2.78 -3.43 -4.15
N LYS A 157 2.26 -3.80 -2.97
CA LYS A 157 1.15 -4.75 -2.83
C LYS A 157 -0.17 -4.15 -3.26
N GLU A 158 -0.42 -2.88 -2.92
CA GLU A 158 -1.60 -2.13 -3.36
C GLU A 158 -1.57 -1.93 -4.87
N ILE A 159 -0.42 -1.51 -5.44
CA ILE A 159 -0.24 -1.37 -6.90
C ILE A 159 -0.53 -2.69 -7.61
N ARG A 160 0.01 -3.81 -7.12
CA ARG A 160 -0.24 -5.13 -7.71
C ARG A 160 -1.74 -5.47 -7.70
N PHE A 161 -2.42 -5.25 -6.58
CA PHE A 161 -3.86 -5.48 -6.47
C PHE A 161 -4.64 -4.60 -7.46
N LEU A 162 -4.34 -3.30 -7.51
CA LEU A 162 -4.97 -2.36 -8.43
C LEU A 162 -4.70 -2.69 -9.90
N GLN A 163 -3.48 -3.12 -10.24
CA GLN A 163 -3.17 -3.59 -11.60
C GLN A 163 -3.98 -4.84 -11.99
N MET A 164 -4.19 -5.77 -11.07
CA MET A 164 -5.04 -6.93 -11.31
C MET A 164 -6.51 -6.51 -11.46
N LEU A 165 -7.00 -5.59 -10.63
CA LEU A 165 -8.34 -5.04 -10.70
C LEU A 165 -8.59 -4.37 -12.06
N MET A 166 -7.65 -3.54 -12.52
CA MET A 166 -7.74 -2.84 -13.81
C MET A 166 -7.77 -3.78 -15.02
N LYS A 167 -7.16 -4.97 -14.93
CA LYS A 167 -7.26 -5.98 -16.00
C LYS A 167 -8.67 -6.54 -16.18
N THR A 168 -9.52 -6.41 -15.17
CA THR A 168 -10.93 -6.85 -15.22
C THR A 168 -11.91 -5.70 -15.45
N ALA A 169 -11.39 -4.48 -15.51
CA ALA A 169 -12.19 -3.28 -15.74
C ALA A 169 -12.71 -3.24 -17.19
N PRO A 170 -13.92 -2.67 -17.42
CA PRO A 170 -14.40 -2.34 -18.76
C PRO A 170 -13.42 -1.41 -19.50
N ASN A 171 -13.31 -1.57 -20.83
CA ASN A 171 -12.39 -0.75 -21.65
C ASN A 171 -12.67 0.77 -21.59
N GLU A 172 -13.88 1.16 -21.25
CA GLU A 172 -14.33 2.57 -21.22
C GLU A 172 -14.35 3.16 -19.80
N ILE A 173 -13.74 2.48 -18.81
CA ILE A 173 -13.74 2.98 -17.43
C ILE A 173 -13.00 4.31 -17.33
N GLN A 174 -13.61 5.27 -16.66
CA GLN A 174 -13.04 6.59 -16.45
C GLN A 174 -12.27 6.61 -15.11
N CYS A 175 -11.02 7.08 -15.16
CA CYS A 175 -10.18 7.20 -13.96
C CYS A 175 -9.90 8.68 -13.66
N TYR A 176 -10.11 9.07 -12.41
CA TYR A 176 -9.86 10.42 -11.91
C TYR A 176 -8.96 10.36 -10.68
N HIS A 177 -8.21 11.43 -10.49
CA HIS A 177 -7.42 11.66 -9.29
C HIS A 177 -7.87 12.98 -8.64
N TRP A 178 -8.15 12.93 -7.35
CA TRP A 178 -8.50 14.08 -6.54
C TRP A 178 -7.47 14.23 -5.43
N GLY A 179 -6.46 15.02 -5.71
CA GLY A 179 -5.38 15.44 -4.82
C GLY A 179 -5.20 16.94 -4.84
N ASP A 180 -4.32 17.44 -4.00
CA ASP A 180 -3.93 18.86 -3.92
C ASP A 180 -3.01 19.26 -5.08
#